data_bd34bd86294cf47a215ef09c3d7d3eb1
#
_entry.id   bd34bd86294cf47a215ef09c3d7d3eb1
#
_cell.length_a   1.000
_cell.length_b   1.000
_cell.length_c   1.000
_cell.angle_alpha   90.00
_cell.angle_beta   90.00
_cell.angle_gamma   90.00
#
_symmetry.space_group_name_H-M   'P 1'
#
loop_
_entity.id
_entity.type
_entity.pdbx_description
1 polymer ?
#
loop_
_entity_poly.entity_id
_entity_poly.type
_entity_poly.pdbx_seq_one_letter_code
_entity_poly.pdbx_strand_id
1 'polypeptide(L)'
;WRNWALSCAMELDPPAKVDGAKQQLVLAPPAAINAFPPGNILRGMATRLRAEAVADLHITMAFCIEDRGLDHALELRRGICEFHEVAPGQVDLRLRFGSDFLSDLVAQKVRWPEGIEQGRVQVEGDRALVPQFFGSFEPPMAPKDIKLVSR
;
A
#
# COMPACT_ATOMS: atom_id res chain seq x y z
N TRP A 1 -2.03 19.54 -2.71
CA TRP A 1 -1.54 18.15 -2.80
C TRP A 1 -2.34 17.16 -1.93
N ARG A 2 -3.09 17.61 -0.89
CA ARG A 2 -3.94 16.73 -0.06
C ARG A 2 -5.23 16.27 -0.74
N ASN A 3 -5.66 16.91 -1.80
CA ASN A 3 -6.95 16.63 -2.46
C ASN A 3 -6.87 15.60 -3.59
N TRP A 4 -5.69 15.22 -4.04
CA TRP A 4 -5.57 14.34 -5.20
C TRP A 4 -5.99 12.89 -4.91
N ALA A 5 -5.66 12.38 -3.72
CA ALA A 5 -6.07 11.04 -3.31
C ALA A 5 -7.60 10.92 -3.08
N LEU A 6 -8.25 12.04 -2.73
CA LEU A 6 -9.69 12.11 -2.58
C LEU A 6 -10.40 12.29 -3.94
N SER A 7 -9.79 12.99 -4.91
CA SER A 7 -10.37 13.19 -6.24
C SER A 7 -10.48 11.89 -7.05
N CYS A 8 -9.53 10.98 -6.94
CA CYS A 8 -9.60 9.69 -7.62
C CYS A 8 -10.68 8.75 -7.07
N ALA A 9 -11.18 9.01 -5.87
CA ALA A 9 -12.26 8.24 -5.24
C ALA A 9 -13.65 8.83 -5.48
N MET A 10 -13.76 10.03 -6.06
CA MET A 10 -15.01 10.80 -6.12
C MET A 10 -15.59 11.00 -7.53
N GLU A 11 -15.05 10.34 -8.55
CA GLU A 11 -15.62 10.37 -9.91
C GLU A 11 -16.67 9.29 -10.18
N LEU A 12 -17.26 8.75 -9.12
CA LEU A 12 -18.48 7.94 -9.21
C LEU A 12 -19.65 8.79 -8.72
N ASP A 13 -20.52 9.15 -9.64
CA ASP A 13 -21.78 9.90 -9.52
C ASP A 13 -22.05 10.62 -8.19
N PRO A 14 -22.38 11.93 -8.22
CA PRO A 14 -22.71 12.67 -7.01
C PRO A 14 -23.90 12.00 -6.30
N PRO A 15 -23.78 11.68 -5.01
CA PRO A 15 -24.90 11.10 -4.28
C PRO A 15 -26.06 12.07 -4.26
N ALA A 16 -27.25 11.60 -4.59
CA ALA A 16 -28.51 12.31 -4.37
C ALA A 16 -28.52 12.82 -2.93
N LYS A 17 -28.98 14.06 -2.73
CA LYS A 17 -29.07 14.76 -1.44
C LYS A 17 -29.62 13.79 -0.38
N VAL A 18 -28.79 13.42 0.58
CA VAL A 18 -29.21 12.63 1.74
C VAL A 18 -29.30 13.60 2.91
N ASP A 19 -30.54 13.79 3.39
CA ASP A 19 -30.83 14.54 4.61
C ASP A 19 -30.07 13.94 5.81
N GLY A 20 -29.30 14.78 6.49
CA GLY A 20 -28.93 14.75 7.90
C GLY A 20 -28.50 13.45 8.59
N ALA A 21 -28.38 12.34 7.89
CA ALA A 21 -27.97 11.06 8.44
C ALA A 21 -26.43 10.99 8.47
N LYS A 22 -25.90 10.60 9.60
CA LYS A 22 -24.50 10.31 9.87
C LYS A 22 -23.83 9.70 8.63
N GLN A 23 -22.92 10.42 8.00
CA GLN A 23 -22.08 9.88 6.94
C GLN A 23 -21.26 8.75 7.56
N GLN A 24 -21.75 7.54 7.43
CA GLN A 24 -20.96 6.36 7.67
C GLN A 24 -19.91 6.34 6.55
N LEU A 25 -18.64 6.41 6.93
CA LEU A 25 -17.54 6.16 6.00
C LEU A 25 -17.75 4.74 5.48
N VAL A 26 -18.37 4.62 4.32
CA VAL A 26 -18.56 3.32 3.67
C VAL A 26 -17.18 2.94 3.16
N LEU A 27 -16.50 2.10 3.93
CA LEU A 27 -15.34 1.38 3.42
C LEU A 27 -15.79 0.68 2.15
N ALA A 28 -15.06 0.93 1.06
CA ALA A 28 -15.37 0.30 -0.23
C ALA A 28 -15.60 -1.20 -0.02
N PRO A 29 -16.68 -1.76 -0.60
CA PRO A 29 -16.96 -3.18 -0.41
C PRO A 29 -15.76 -4.01 -0.91
N PRO A 30 -15.52 -5.20 -0.34
CA PRO A 30 -14.39 -6.05 -0.70
C PRO A 30 -14.22 -6.27 -2.20
N ALA A 31 -15.33 -6.32 -2.94
CA ALA A 31 -15.33 -6.41 -4.40
C ALA A 31 -14.71 -5.19 -5.09
N ALA A 32 -14.87 -3.99 -4.54
CA ALA A 32 -14.26 -2.77 -5.09
C ALA A 32 -12.74 -2.72 -4.81
N ILE A 33 -12.31 -3.28 -3.68
CA ILE A 33 -10.88 -3.39 -3.34
C ILE A 33 -10.18 -4.36 -4.32
N ASN A 34 -10.85 -5.46 -4.69
CA ASN A 34 -10.32 -6.42 -5.66
C ASN A 34 -10.23 -5.86 -7.10
N ALA A 35 -11.01 -4.81 -7.40
CA ALA A 35 -10.93 -4.11 -8.68
C ALA A 35 -9.77 -3.11 -8.76
N PHE A 36 -9.16 -2.75 -7.62
CA PHE A 36 -8.01 -1.82 -7.60
C PHE A 36 -6.77 -2.50 -8.18
N PRO A 37 -6.08 -1.86 -9.14
CA PRO A 37 -4.80 -2.38 -9.63
C PRO A 37 -3.78 -2.45 -8.47
N PRO A 38 -3.11 -3.59 -8.27
CA PRO A 38 -2.13 -3.75 -7.19
C PRO A 38 -1.02 -2.70 -7.21
N GLY A 39 -0.60 -2.26 -8.40
CA GLY A 39 0.39 -1.20 -8.55
C GLY A 39 -0.03 0.14 -7.91
N ASN A 40 -1.33 0.45 -7.87
CA ASN A 40 -1.80 1.67 -7.21
C ASN A 40 -1.65 1.61 -5.69
N ILE A 41 -1.77 0.42 -5.10
CA ILE A 41 -1.54 0.20 -3.67
C ILE A 41 -0.07 0.46 -3.33
N LEU A 42 0.85 -0.05 -4.15
CA LEU A 42 2.28 0.15 -3.98
C LEU A 42 2.69 1.60 -4.22
N ARG A 43 2.12 2.27 -5.23
CA ARG A 43 2.32 3.72 -5.44
C ARG A 43 1.81 4.53 -4.25
N GLY A 44 0.65 4.16 -3.70
CA GLY A 44 0.13 4.79 -2.48
C GLY A 44 1.04 4.57 -1.26
N MET A 45 1.71 3.42 -1.17
CA MET A 45 2.72 3.17 -0.14
C MET A 45 3.93 4.10 -0.33
N ALA A 46 4.41 4.26 -1.56
CA ALA A 46 5.54 5.13 -1.88
C ALA A 46 5.32 6.59 -1.43
N THR A 47 4.08 7.10 -1.44
CA THR A 47 3.76 8.46 -0.99
C THR A 47 3.91 8.68 0.52
N ARG A 48 4.04 7.60 1.30
CA ARG A 48 4.21 7.63 2.76
C ARG A 48 5.65 7.45 3.21
N LEU A 49 6.60 7.62 2.29
CA LEU A 49 8.02 7.50 2.58
C LEU A 49 8.48 8.58 3.57
N ARG A 50 9.25 8.16 4.57
CA ARG A 50 10.02 9.05 5.44
C ARG A 50 11.39 9.28 4.82
N ALA A 51 11.55 10.37 4.08
CA ALA A 51 12.75 10.64 3.29
C ALA A 51 14.04 10.61 4.12
N GLU A 52 13.97 11.11 5.37
CA GLU A 52 15.12 11.13 6.28
C GLU A 52 15.59 9.72 6.66
N ALA A 53 14.65 8.77 6.77
CA ALA A 53 14.96 7.38 7.14
C ALA A 53 15.69 6.61 6.02
N VAL A 54 15.64 7.11 4.79
CA VAL A 54 16.19 6.41 3.61
C VAL A 54 17.28 7.19 2.90
N ALA A 55 17.80 8.27 3.50
CA ALA A 55 18.83 9.10 2.88
C ALA A 55 20.06 8.28 2.43
N ASP A 56 20.48 7.32 3.25
CA ASP A 56 21.64 6.45 3.01
C ASP A 56 21.27 5.00 2.63
N LEU A 57 19.98 4.72 2.45
CA LEU A 57 19.53 3.38 2.06
C LEU A 57 19.44 3.24 0.53
N HIS A 58 19.77 2.03 0.09
CA HIS A 58 19.47 1.57 -1.26
C HIS A 58 18.93 0.15 -1.17
N ILE A 59 17.64 -0.03 -1.31
CA ILE A 59 16.96 -1.33 -1.22
C ILE A 59 15.92 -1.40 -2.33
N THR A 60 16.00 -2.43 -3.15
CA THR A 60 15.00 -2.75 -4.16
C THR A 60 14.22 -3.98 -3.72
N MET A 61 12.92 -3.81 -3.49
CA MET A 61 12.02 -4.89 -3.10
C MET A 61 11.00 -5.16 -4.20
N ALA A 62 10.96 -6.39 -4.69
CA ALA A 62 9.93 -6.86 -5.62
C ALA A 62 8.71 -7.41 -4.89
N PHE A 63 7.53 -7.20 -5.48
CA PHE A 63 6.23 -7.64 -5.00
C PHE A 63 5.58 -8.51 -6.09
N CYS A 64 5.67 -9.82 -5.93
CA CYS A 64 5.13 -10.80 -6.85
C CYS A 64 3.72 -11.21 -6.38
N ILE A 65 2.71 -10.82 -7.13
CA ILE A 65 1.31 -11.23 -6.91
C ILE A 65 1.04 -12.43 -7.80
N GLU A 66 1.17 -13.63 -7.21
CA GLU A 66 1.28 -14.89 -7.96
C GLU A 66 0.02 -15.23 -8.76
N ASP A 67 -1.16 -15.06 -8.16
CA ASP A 67 -2.45 -15.35 -8.81
C ASP A 67 -2.82 -14.37 -9.93
N ARG A 68 -2.10 -13.25 -10.05
CA ARG A 68 -2.27 -12.25 -11.10
C ARG A 68 -1.11 -12.18 -12.09
N GLY A 69 -0.04 -12.92 -11.85
CA GLY A 69 1.16 -12.89 -12.68
C GLY A 69 1.82 -11.49 -12.75
N LEU A 70 1.71 -10.69 -11.68
CA LEU A 70 2.29 -9.36 -11.59
C LEU A 70 3.55 -9.39 -10.74
N ASP A 71 4.57 -8.67 -11.17
CA ASP A 71 5.84 -8.54 -10.48
C ASP A 71 6.29 -7.08 -10.52
N HIS A 72 5.84 -6.30 -9.53
CA HIS A 72 6.17 -4.89 -9.37
C HIS A 72 7.37 -4.71 -8.44
N ALA A 73 7.96 -3.53 -8.38
CA ALA A 73 8.97 -3.23 -7.38
C ALA A 73 8.87 -1.80 -6.84
N LEU A 74 9.39 -1.64 -5.62
CA LEU A 74 9.70 -0.34 -5.02
C LEU A 74 11.20 -0.28 -4.77
N GLU A 75 11.84 0.77 -5.25
CA GLU A 75 13.26 1.06 -5.02
C GLU A 75 13.40 2.26 -4.10
N LEU A 76 14.03 2.03 -2.94
CA LEU A 76 14.41 3.08 -2.00
C LEU A 76 15.84 3.50 -2.29
N ARG A 77 16.05 4.76 -2.60
CA ARG A 77 17.40 5.33 -2.75
C ARG A 77 17.43 6.82 -2.51
N ARG A 78 18.44 7.30 -1.81
CA ARG A 78 18.72 8.74 -1.65
C ARG A 78 17.51 9.58 -1.25
N GLY A 79 16.67 9.07 -0.33
CA GLY A 79 15.51 9.78 0.17
C GLY A 79 14.27 9.73 -0.73
N ILE A 80 14.27 8.92 -1.80
CA ILE A 80 13.12 8.74 -2.69
C ILE A 80 12.70 7.28 -2.75
N CYS A 81 11.43 7.06 -3.10
CA CYS A 81 10.87 5.75 -3.42
C CYS A 81 10.36 5.77 -4.86
N GLU A 82 10.95 4.94 -5.71
CA GLU A 82 10.56 4.79 -7.10
C GLU A 82 9.75 3.52 -7.30
N PHE A 83 8.60 3.63 -7.99
CA PHE A 83 7.77 2.48 -8.35
C PHE A 83 8.16 1.99 -9.74
N HIS A 84 8.41 0.69 -9.86
CA HIS A 84 8.66 0.00 -11.11
C HIS A 84 7.45 -0.89 -11.45
N GLU A 85 6.85 -0.67 -12.60
CA GLU A 85 5.73 -1.47 -13.12
C GLU A 85 6.12 -2.94 -13.30
N VAL A 86 7.36 -3.18 -13.71
CA VAL A 86 7.98 -4.50 -13.81
C VAL A 86 9.24 -4.51 -12.95
N ALA A 87 9.35 -5.48 -12.06
CA ALA A 87 10.53 -5.60 -11.20
C ALA A 87 11.80 -5.76 -12.03
N PRO A 88 12.91 -5.07 -11.69
CA PRO A 88 14.18 -5.25 -12.35
C PRO A 88 14.72 -6.68 -12.12
N GLY A 89 15.64 -7.11 -12.99
CA GLY A 89 16.20 -8.46 -12.92
C GLY A 89 16.98 -8.75 -11.64
N GLN A 90 17.56 -7.72 -11.02
CA GLN A 90 18.23 -7.81 -9.72
C GLN A 90 17.45 -7.02 -8.69
N VAL A 91 17.05 -7.70 -7.62
CA VAL A 91 16.38 -7.11 -6.46
C VAL A 91 17.02 -7.65 -5.18
N ASP A 92 17.03 -6.86 -4.13
CA ASP A 92 17.58 -7.27 -2.83
C ASP A 92 16.63 -8.22 -2.10
N LEU A 93 15.34 -8.00 -2.30
CA LEU A 93 14.25 -8.77 -1.70
C LEU A 93 13.13 -9.01 -2.71
N ARG A 94 12.48 -10.16 -2.58
CA ARG A 94 11.24 -10.47 -3.29
C ARG A 94 10.21 -11.02 -2.32
N LEU A 95 9.02 -10.43 -2.32
CA LEU A 95 7.87 -10.91 -1.59
C LEU A 95 6.90 -11.58 -2.56
N ARG A 96 6.48 -12.82 -2.25
CA ARG A 96 5.48 -13.57 -3.01
C ARG A 96 4.23 -13.74 -2.18
N PHE A 97 3.09 -13.41 -2.74
CA PHE A 97 1.79 -13.49 -2.06
C PHE A 97 0.64 -13.52 -3.06
N GLY A 98 -0.55 -13.88 -2.58
CA GLY A 98 -1.78 -13.82 -3.35
C GLY A 98 -2.50 -12.49 -3.23
N SER A 99 -3.40 -12.19 -4.16
CA SER A 99 -4.23 -10.97 -4.15
C SER A 99 -5.17 -10.89 -2.94
N ASP A 100 -5.52 -12.02 -2.33
CA ASP A 100 -6.30 -12.10 -1.09
C ASP A 100 -5.56 -11.42 0.08
N PHE A 101 -4.25 -11.65 0.21
CA PHE A 101 -3.44 -10.96 1.20
C PHE A 101 -3.43 -9.45 0.98
N LEU A 102 -3.31 -9.00 -0.26
CA LEU A 102 -3.32 -7.59 -0.60
C LEU A 102 -4.66 -6.92 -0.25
N SER A 103 -5.77 -7.62 -0.46
CA SER A 103 -7.11 -7.16 -0.08
C SER A 103 -7.24 -6.99 1.43
N ASP A 104 -6.73 -7.95 2.21
CA ASP A 104 -6.73 -7.87 3.68
C ASP A 104 -5.80 -6.77 4.19
N LEU A 105 -4.68 -6.53 3.52
CA LEU A 105 -3.74 -5.44 3.82
C LEU A 105 -4.41 -4.06 3.64
N VAL A 106 -5.11 -3.87 2.51
CA VAL A 106 -5.85 -2.63 2.23
C VAL A 106 -7.00 -2.44 3.22
N ALA A 107 -7.70 -3.51 3.58
CA ALA A 107 -8.73 -3.50 4.60
C ALA A 107 -8.19 -3.35 6.04
N GLN A 108 -6.87 -3.20 6.21
CA GLN A 108 -6.18 -3.09 7.51
C GLN A 108 -6.44 -4.27 8.46
N LYS A 109 -6.77 -5.45 7.93
CA LYS A 109 -6.96 -6.68 8.70
C LYS A 109 -5.65 -7.38 9.02
N VAL A 110 -4.61 -7.12 8.22
CA VAL A 110 -3.28 -7.72 8.35
C VAL A 110 -2.23 -6.68 8.00
N ARG A 111 -1.02 -6.85 8.52
CA ARG A 111 0.17 -6.06 8.17
C ARG A 111 1.21 -6.94 7.52
N TRP A 112 2.19 -6.35 6.85
CA TRP A 112 3.27 -7.08 6.18
C TRP A 112 4.01 -8.05 7.11
N PRO A 113 4.48 -7.64 8.32
CA PRO A 113 5.14 -8.56 9.25
C PRO A 113 4.26 -9.75 9.64
N GLU A 114 2.99 -9.50 9.92
CA GLU A 114 2.02 -10.54 10.29
C GLU A 114 1.79 -11.53 9.14
N GLY A 115 1.69 -11.04 7.89
CA GLY A 115 1.58 -11.90 6.72
C GLY A 115 2.78 -12.79 6.50
N ILE A 116 3.98 -12.29 6.81
CA ILE A 116 5.23 -13.07 6.75
C ILE A 116 5.24 -14.14 7.84
N GLU A 117 4.90 -13.80 9.07
CA GLU A 117 4.83 -14.74 10.20
C GLU A 117 3.78 -15.83 9.97
N GLN A 118 2.64 -15.49 9.38
CA GLN A 118 1.56 -16.44 9.06
C GLN A 118 1.88 -17.31 7.83
N GLY A 119 2.98 -17.07 7.13
CA GLY A 119 3.35 -17.80 5.92
C GLY A 119 2.51 -17.43 4.68
N ARG A 120 1.69 -16.38 4.74
CA ARG A 120 0.93 -15.85 3.59
C ARG A 120 1.80 -15.08 2.62
N VAL A 121 2.94 -14.57 3.11
CA VAL A 121 3.94 -13.85 2.34
C VAL A 121 5.26 -14.60 2.44
N GLN A 122 5.75 -15.07 1.32
CA GLN A 122 7.07 -15.69 1.22
C GLN A 122 8.11 -14.62 0.93
N VAL A 123 9.26 -14.72 1.62
CA VAL A 123 10.37 -13.77 1.47
C VAL A 123 11.55 -14.48 0.84
N GLU A 124 12.00 -14.00 -0.31
CA GLU A 124 13.24 -14.41 -0.97
C GLU A 124 14.27 -13.27 -0.87
N GLY A 125 15.50 -13.60 -0.53
CA GLY A 125 16.59 -12.64 -0.35
C GLY A 125 16.93 -12.40 1.12
N ASP A 126 17.56 -11.25 1.41
CA ASP A 126 18.01 -10.92 2.76
C ASP A 126 16.86 -10.43 3.67
N ARG A 127 16.37 -11.33 4.50
CA ARG A 127 15.28 -11.05 5.44
C ARG A 127 15.59 -9.93 6.44
N ALA A 128 16.87 -9.64 6.70
CA ALA A 128 17.25 -8.54 7.61
C ALA A 128 16.87 -7.17 7.06
N LEU A 129 16.69 -7.05 5.74
CA LEU A 129 16.27 -5.81 5.09
C LEU A 129 14.75 -5.54 5.22
N VAL A 130 13.93 -6.54 5.55
CA VAL A 130 12.47 -6.41 5.66
C VAL A 130 12.06 -5.32 6.66
N PRO A 131 12.54 -5.35 7.94
CA PRO A 131 12.17 -4.30 8.89
C PRO A 131 12.73 -2.92 8.51
N GLN A 132 13.89 -2.84 7.87
CA GLN A 132 14.44 -1.58 7.37
C GLN A 132 13.57 -1.00 6.26
N PHE A 133 13.15 -1.83 5.31
CA PHE A 133 12.31 -1.42 4.21
C PHE A 133 10.96 -0.90 4.70
N PHE A 134 10.19 -1.71 5.44
CA PHE A 134 8.87 -1.30 5.92
C PHE A 134 8.92 -0.22 6.99
N GLY A 135 9.98 -0.16 7.79
CA GLY A 135 10.24 0.91 8.75
C GLY A 135 10.49 2.28 8.09
N SER A 136 10.76 2.31 6.79
CA SER A 136 10.99 3.55 6.03
C SER A 136 9.69 4.28 5.66
N PHE A 137 8.53 3.67 5.90
CA PHE A 137 7.23 4.26 5.57
C PHE A 137 6.43 4.60 6.82
N GLU A 138 5.65 5.67 6.73
CA GLU A 138 4.64 5.97 7.75
C GLU A 138 3.55 4.90 7.74
N PRO A 139 3.05 4.49 8.91
CA PRO A 139 1.92 3.56 8.97
C PRO A 139 0.69 4.20 8.30
N PRO A 140 -0.22 3.40 7.72
CA PRO A 140 -1.48 3.91 7.22
C PRO A 140 -2.27 4.56 8.36
N MET A 141 -2.88 5.71 8.10
CA MET A 141 -3.74 6.37 9.08
C MET A 141 -4.90 5.45 9.48
N ALA A 142 -5.07 5.25 10.77
CA ALA A 142 -6.23 4.51 11.28
C ALA A 142 -7.51 5.34 11.02
N PRO A 143 -8.64 4.71 10.63
CA PRO A 143 -9.88 5.42 10.35
C PRO A 143 -10.37 6.31 11.50
N LYS A 144 -10.05 5.94 12.74
CA LYS A 144 -10.38 6.71 13.96
C LYS A 144 -9.58 8.00 14.14
N ASP A 145 -8.49 8.17 13.40
CA ASP A 145 -7.64 9.36 13.48
C ASP A 145 -8.12 10.48 12.52
N ILE A 146 -9.13 10.20 11.71
CA ILE A 146 -9.76 11.18 10.83
C ILE A 146 -10.75 12.00 11.68
N LYS A 147 -10.28 13.09 12.28
CA LYS A 147 -11.17 14.10 12.84
C LYS A 147 -11.80 14.89 11.68
N LEU A 148 -13.06 14.62 11.41
CA LEU A 148 -13.85 15.50 10.55
C LEU A 148 -13.99 16.84 11.28
N VAL A 149 -13.25 17.85 10.84
CA VAL A 149 -13.49 19.22 11.27
C VAL A 149 -14.75 19.68 10.53
N SER A 150 -15.89 19.61 11.23
CA SER A 150 -17.11 20.27 10.76
C SER A 150 -16.87 21.77 10.78
N ARG A 151 -17.00 22.42 9.66
CA ARG A 151 -17.15 23.86 9.54
C ARG A 151 -18.60 24.26 9.75
#